data_1d8f35b41ca802fe3bc6f4edd539e6eb
#
_entry.id   1d8f35b41ca802fe3bc6f4edd539e6eb
#
_cell.length_a   1.000
_cell.length_b   1.000
_cell.length_c   1.000
_cell.angle_alpha   90.00
_cell.angle_beta   90.00
_cell.angle_gamma   90.00
#
_symmetry.space_group_name_H-M   'P 1'
#
loop_
_entity.id
_entity.type
_entity.pdbx_description
1 polymer ?
#
loop_
_entity_poly.entity_id
_entity_poly.type
_entity_poly.pdbx_seq_one_letter_code
_entity_poly.pdbx_strand_id
1 'polypeptide(L)' 'LSVFSVTVGRNISNDRESVELVAKSLERLIELERNLLSESAEADDEGTNAMMSDFIAEQEKTVWMLKAWLA' A
#
# COMPACT_ATOMS: atom_id res chain seq x y z
N LEU A 1 14.06 1.21 -6.36
CA LEU A 1 14.25 1.35 -4.91
C LEU A 1 15.25 2.43 -4.56
N SER A 2 16.38 2.45 -5.28
CA SER A 2 17.37 3.50 -5.03
C SER A 2 16.82 4.88 -5.45
N VAL A 3 15.99 4.92 -6.49
CA VAL A 3 15.34 6.15 -6.91
C VAL A 3 14.43 6.67 -5.79
N PHE A 4 13.72 5.76 -5.16
CA PHE A 4 12.84 6.12 -4.06
C PHE A 4 13.62 6.69 -2.88
N SER A 5 14.72 6.06 -2.53
CA SER A 5 15.57 6.53 -1.44
C SER A 5 16.14 7.92 -1.72
N VAL A 6 16.59 8.15 -2.93
CA VAL A 6 17.13 9.46 -3.31
C VAL A 6 16.05 10.54 -3.19
N THR A 7 14.84 10.23 -3.65
CA THR A 7 13.74 11.18 -3.58
C THR A 7 13.41 11.54 -2.13
N VAL A 8 13.34 10.56 -1.26
CA VAL A 8 12.98 10.78 0.14
C VAL A 8 14.01 11.65 0.85
N GLY A 9 15.28 11.44 0.57
CA GLY A 9 16.33 12.16 1.27
C GLY A 9 16.57 13.59 0.81
N ARG A 10 15.94 14.04 -0.24
CA ARG A 10 16.29 15.29 -0.87
C ARG A 10 15.62 16.53 -0.30
N ASN A 11 14.40 16.41 0.14
CA ASN A 11 13.63 17.60 0.48
C ASN A 11 12.70 17.30 1.64
N ILE A 12 13.07 17.79 2.80
CA ILE A 12 12.33 17.55 4.03
C ILE A 12 10.96 18.23 4.00
N SER A 13 10.87 19.40 3.40
CA SER A 13 9.61 20.14 3.38
C SER A 13 8.55 19.45 2.52
N ASN A 14 8.96 18.66 1.54
CA ASN A 14 8.04 17.92 0.68
C ASN A 14 7.82 16.49 1.15
N ASP A 15 8.55 16.04 2.14
CA ASP A 15 8.42 14.66 2.62
C ASP A 15 7.00 14.37 3.08
N ARG A 16 6.40 15.31 3.79
CA ARG A 16 5.06 15.13 4.29
C ARG A 16 4.06 14.93 3.15
N GLU A 17 4.13 15.76 2.14
CA GLU A 17 3.26 15.63 0.96
C GLU A 17 3.53 14.34 0.22
N SER A 18 4.79 13.95 0.10
CA SER A 18 5.15 12.71 -0.56
C SER A 18 4.59 11.51 0.19
N VAL A 19 4.70 11.53 1.51
CA VAL A 19 4.16 10.45 2.34
C VAL A 19 2.65 10.38 2.22
N GLU A 20 1.98 11.53 2.20
CA GLU A 20 0.52 11.55 2.01
C GLU A 20 0.14 10.94 0.67
N LEU A 21 0.86 11.28 -0.38
CA LEU A 21 0.60 10.73 -1.71
C LEU A 21 0.80 9.22 -1.73
N VAL A 22 1.88 8.75 -1.11
CA VAL A 22 2.14 7.32 -1.04
C VAL A 22 1.05 6.62 -0.26
N ALA A 23 0.63 7.18 0.86
CA ALA A 23 -0.44 6.59 1.66
C ALA A 23 -1.74 6.49 0.86
N LYS A 24 -2.10 7.56 0.16
CA LYS A 24 -3.31 7.55 -0.66
C LYS A 24 -3.22 6.56 -1.80
N SER A 25 -2.06 6.48 -2.44
CA SER A 25 -1.84 5.53 -3.52
C SER A 25 -1.95 4.10 -3.04
N LEU A 26 -1.40 3.81 -1.85
CA LEU A 26 -1.50 2.49 -1.27
C LEU A 26 -2.95 2.14 -0.91
N GLU A 27 -3.69 3.10 -0.37
CA GLU A 27 -5.10 2.87 -0.05
C GLU A 27 -5.89 2.51 -1.31
N ARG A 28 -5.63 3.22 -2.40
CA ARG A 28 -6.30 2.94 -3.66
C ARG A 28 -5.92 1.57 -4.20
N LEU A 29 -4.64 1.24 -4.11
CA LEU A 29 -4.15 -0.05 -4.55
C LEU A 29 -4.79 -1.18 -3.74
N ILE A 30 -4.93 -0.97 -2.44
CA ILE A 30 -5.58 -1.94 -1.56
C ILE A 30 -7.03 -2.17 -1.99
N GLU A 31 -7.74 -1.10 -2.34
CA GLU A 31 -9.11 -1.23 -2.84
C GLU A 31 -9.19 -2.10 -4.08
N LEU A 32 -8.28 -1.86 -5.03
CA LEU A 32 -8.23 -2.65 -6.26
C LEU A 32 -7.89 -4.10 -5.96
N GLU A 33 -6.98 -4.32 -5.04
CA GLU A 33 -6.57 -5.66 -4.66
C GLU A 33 -7.70 -6.40 -3.94
N ARG A 34 -8.49 -5.71 -3.14
CA ARG A 34 -9.65 -6.32 -2.50
C ARG A 34 -10.68 -6.76 -3.52
N ASN A 35 -10.86 -5.97 -4.57
CA ASN A 35 -11.76 -6.36 -5.66
C ASN A 35 -11.26 -7.61 -6.37
N LEU A 36 -9.95 -7.68 -6.64
CA LEU A 36 -9.36 -8.87 -7.24
C LEU A 36 -9.48 -10.08 -6.31
N LEU A 37 -9.33 -9.85 -5.02
CA LEU A 37 -9.48 -10.90 -4.03
C LEU A 37 -10.90 -11.48 -4.07
N SER A 38 -11.88 -10.62 -4.15
CA SER A 38 -13.28 -11.03 -4.26
C SER A 38 -13.52 -11.86 -5.50
N GLU A 39 -12.96 -11.43 -6.63
CA GLU A 39 -13.08 -12.16 -7.89
C GLU A 39 -12.38 -13.50 -7.83
N SER A 40 -11.20 -13.59 -7.23
CA SER A 40 -10.49 -14.85 -7.12
C SER A 40 -11.22 -15.82 -6.18
N ALA A 41 -11.92 -15.30 -5.19
CA ALA A 41 -12.73 -16.13 -4.30
C ALA A 41 -13.88 -16.78 -5.09
N GLU A 42 -14.51 -16.02 -5.98
CA GLU A 42 -15.56 -16.52 -6.83
C GLU A 42 -15.03 -17.59 -7.80
N ALA A 43 -13.80 -17.44 -8.24
CA ALA A 43 -13.16 -18.41 -9.13
C ALA A 43 -12.60 -19.62 -8.39
N ASP A 44 -12.73 -19.65 -7.06
CA ASP A 44 -12.26 -20.73 -6.22
C ASP A 44 -10.74 -20.92 -6.29
N ASP A 45 -10.03 -19.82 -6.39
CA ASP A 45 -8.57 -19.83 -6.44
C ASP A 45 -8.00 -19.52 -5.05
N GLU A 46 -7.94 -20.56 -4.22
CA GLU A 46 -7.53 -20.41 -2.83
C GLU A 46 -6.08 -19.98 -2.66
N GLY A 47 -5.20 -20.43 -3.54
CA GLY A 47 -3.80 -20.07 -3.47
C GLY A 47 -3.58 -18.59 -3.67
N THR A 48 -4.17 -18.05 -4.74
CA THR A 48 -4.10 -16.62 -5.02
C THR A 48 -4.78 -15.81 -3.93
N ASN A 49 -5.92 -16.31 -3.44
CA ASN A 49 -6.67 -15.64 -2.40
C ASN A 49 -5.83 -15.47 -1.13
N ALA A 50 -5.16 -16.53 -0.70
CA ALA A 50 -4.32 -16.47 0.50
C ALA A 50 -3.16 -15.51 0.34
N MET A 51 -2.49 -15.55 -0.80
CA MET A 51 -1.38 -14.66 -1.09
C MET A 51 -1.80 -13.19 -1.07
N MET A 52 -2.92 -12.90 -1.71
CA MET A 52 -3.40 -11.53 -1.77
C MET A 52 -3.87 -11.02 -0.43
N SER A 53 -4.48 -11.88 0.37
CA SER A 53 -4.90 -11.49 1.71
C SER A 53 -3.72 -11.07 2.57
N ASP A 54 -2.63 -11.83 2.52
CA ASP A 54 -1.42 -11.50 3.25
C ASP A 54 -0.80 -10.21 2.76
N PHE A 55 -0.78 -10.04 1.45
CA PHE A 55 -0.21 -8.86 0.83
C PHE A 55 -0.99 -7.60 1.23
N ILE A 56 -2.31 -7.68 1.20
CA ILE A 56 -3.18 -6.58 1.60
C ILE A 56 -2.94 -6.23 3.08
N ALA A 57 -2.84 -7.23 3.93
CA ALA A 57 -2.62 -7.00 5.35
C ALA A 57 -1.31 -6.26 5.60
N GLU A 58 -0.25 -6.60 4.88
CA GLU A 58 1.02 -5.92 5.00
C GLU A 58 0.94 -4.48 4.51
N GLN A 59 0.25 -4.27 3.42
CA GLN A 59 0.07 -2.92 2.89
C GLN A 59 -0.75 -2.05 3.83
N GLU A 60 -1.77 -2.61 4.44
CA GLU A 60 -2.57 -1.88 5.42
C GLU A 60 -1.74 -1.46 6.62
N LYS A 61 -0.85 -2.32 7.07
CA LYS A 61 0.09 -2.00 8.13
C LYS A 61 0.96 -0.81 7.73
N THR A 62 1.46 -0.84 6.51
CA THR A 62 2.30 0.24 5.99
C THR A 62 1.54 1.55 5.98
N VAL A 63 0.29 1.51 5.52
CA VAL A 63 -0.55 2.71 5.50
C VAL A 63 -0.74 3.26 6.91
N TRP A 64 -1.00 2.39 7.87
CA TRP A 64 -1.15 2.81 9.26
C TRP A 64 0.11 3.48 9.80
N MET A 65 1.26 2.91 9.49
CA MET A 65 2.54 3.49 9.89
C MET A 65 2.75 4.87 9.28
N LEU A 66 2.43 5.01 8.00
CA LEU A 66 2.57 6.28 7.32
C LEU A 66 1.61 7.33 7.90
N LYS A 67 0.39 6.94 8.17
CA LYS A 67 -0.59 7.84 8.78
C LYS A 67 -0.18 8.27 10.17
N ALA A 68 0.36 7.35 10.96
CA ALA A 68 0.87 7.67 12.28
C ALA A 68 2.01 8.67 12.20
N TRP A 69 2.88 8.50 11.21
CA TRP A 69 3.98 9.43 11.01
C TRP A 69 3.48 10.83 10.63
N LEU A 70 2.40 10.88 9.85
CA LEU A 70 1.81 12.15 9.43
C LEU A 70 1.07 12.86 10.56
N ALA A 71 0.56 12.11 11.50
CA ALA A 71 -0.12 12.69 12.64
C ALA A 71 0.87 13.33 13.58
#